data_727749b8679673900dc5f2a0d4558fb4
#
_entry.id   727749b8679673900dc5f2a0d4558fb4
#
_cell.length_a   1.000
_cell.length_b   1.000
_cell.length_c   1.000
_cell.angle_alpha   90.00
_cell.angle_beta   90.00
_cell.angle_gamma   90.00
#
_symmetry.space_group_name_H-M   'P 1'
#
loop_
_entity.id
_entity.type
_entity.pdbx_description
1 polymer ?
#
loop_
_entity_poly.entity_id
_entity_poly.type
_entity_poly.pdbx_seq_one_letter_code
_entity_poly.pdbx_strand_id
1 'polypeptide(L)'
;RVVEVLGNFDDPGMEIEIALRKHDLPFEFSARALAAANRLPDEVRASDLGKREDLRELPLVTIDGETARDFDDAVYCAKQGRGFRLVVAIADVSHYVKPDAALDTEAFERGNSVYFPRRVIPMLPEKLSNGLCSLNPHVDRLCMVCDMDVSATGAIQHYRFYPAVMNSKARLTYTEVAAAIYDKDKAARERLAPLLPRL
;
A
#
# COMPACT_ATOMS: atom_id res chain seq x y z
N ARG A 1 16.80 29.33 26.24
CA ARG A 1 17.60 28.10 26.32
C ARG A 1 17.56 27.41 24.95
N VAL A 2 18.72 27.14 24.35
CA VAL A 2 18.81 26.29 23.14
C VAL A 2 18.56 24.86 23.59
N VAL A 3 17.67 24.15 22.89
CA VAL A 3 17.31 22.75 23.18
C VAL A 3 18.02 21.83 22.21
N GLU A 4 18.05 22.20 20.91
CA GLU A 4 18.67 21.43 19.85
C GLU A 4 19.25 22.37 18.80
N VAL A 5 20.32 21.96 18.13
CA VAL A 5 20.89 22.65 16.97
C VAL A 5 20.65 21.76 15.75
N LEU A 6 19.82 22.21 14.81
CA LEU A 6 19.40 21.41 13.66
C LEU A 6 20.41 21.47 12.48
N GLY A 7 21.22 22.50 12.42
CA GLY A 7 22.11 22.78 11.30
C GLY A 7 22.08 24.26 10.91
N ASN A 8 22.52 24.57 9.69
CA ASN A 8 22.42 25.92 9.13
C ASN A 8 21.06 26.10 8.44
N PHE A 9 20.57 27.34 8.44
CA PHE A 9 19.26 27.67 7.84
C PHE A 9 19.16 27.28 6.35
N ASP A 10 20.26 27.39 5.61
CA ASP A 10 20.32 27.10 4.17
C ASP A 10 20.64 25.63 3.85
N ASP A 11 20.73 24.76 4.86
CA ASP A 11 20.95 23.32 4.62
C ASP A 11 19.74 22.70 3.90
N PRO A 12 19.95 21.85 2.87
CA PRO A 12 18.83 21.20 2.15
C PRO A 12 17.95 20.37 3.08
N GLY A 13 16.64 20.65 3.08
CA GLY A 13 15.66 19.95 3.92
C GLY A 13 15.46 20.55 5.30
N MET A 14 16.13 21.66 5.62
CA MET A 14 16.00 22.32 6.92
C MET A 14 14.56 22.76 7.20
N GLU A 15 13.81 23.16 6.16
CA GLU A 15 12.39 23.49 6.28
C GLU A 15 11.54 22.32 6.80
N ILE A 16 11.89 21.07 6.44
CA ILE A 16 11.23 19.86 6.95
C ILE A 16 11.62 19.63 8.40
N GLU A 17 12.90 19.74 8.74
CA GLU A 17 13.39 19.58 10.12
C GLU A 17 12.73 20.58 11.07
N ILE A 18 12.57 21.83 10.63
CA ILE A 18 11.86 22.88 11.38
C ILE A 18 10.37 22.53 11.53
N ALA A 19 9.73 22.08 10.45
CA ALA A 19 8.31 21.73 10.47
C ALA A 19 8.02 20.57 11.43
N LEU A 20 8.88 19.52 11.42
CA LEU A 20 8.74 18.37 12.30
C LEU A 20 8.71 18.79 13.78
N ARG A 21 9.63 19.66 14.20
CA ARG A 21 9.69 20.13 15.61
C ARG A 21 8.60 21.15 15.94
N LYS A 22 8.31 22.06 15.00
CA LYS A 22 7.27 23.08 15.19
C LYS A 22 5.88 22.49 15.41
N HIS A 23 5.62 21.33 14.81
CA HIS A 23 4.34 20.66 14.88
C HIS A 23 4.36 19.38 15.74
N ASP A 24 5.44 19.16 16.49
CA ASP A 24 5.63 18.00 17.38
C ASP A 24 5.35 16.67 16.66
N LEU A 25 5.76 16.56 15.38
CA LEU A 25 5.55 15.35 14.61
C LEU A 25 6.53 14.26 15.04
N PRO A 26 6.08 13.03 15.32
CA PRO A 26 6.94 11.91 15.72
C PRO A 26 7.70 11.36 14.50
N PHE A 27 8.88 11.86 14.22
CA PHE A 27 9.67 11.49 13.04
C PHE A 27 10.68 10.35 13.28
N GLU A 28 10.97 10.02 14.52
CA GLU A 28 11.80 8.88 14.90
C GLU A 28 10.93 7.76 15.50
N PHE A 29 11.21 6.51 15.13
CA PHE A 29 10.57 5.37 15.74
C PHE A 29 11.23 5.02 17.06
N SER A 30 10.42 4.59 18.03
CA SER A 30 10.94 4.07 19.27
C SER A 30 11.80 2.81 19.08
N ALA A 31 12.80 2.61 19.91
CA ALA A 31 13.64 1.39 19.86
C ALA A 31 12.80 0.11 20.00
N ARG A 32 11.68 0.14 20.73
CA ARG A 32 10.75 -0.98 20.87
C ARG A 32 10.02 -1.30 19.58
N ALA A 33 9.54 -0.29 18.85
CA ALA A 33 8.87 -0.46 17.56
C ALA A 33 9.85 -0.99 16.50
N LEU A 34 11.07 -0.42 16.43
CA LEU A 34 12.11 -0.90 15.51
C LEU A 34 12.52 -2.35 15.82
N ALA A 35 12.71 -2.70 17.09
CA ALA A 35 13.03 -4.07 17.48
C ALA A 35 11.88 -5.04 17.15
N ALA A 36 10.62 -4.61 17.26
CA ALA A 36 9.46 -5.42 16.89
C ALA A 36 9.40 -5.62 15.36
N ALA A 37 9.59 -4.55 14.57
CA ALA A 37 9.64 -4.64 13.11
C ALA A 37 10.77 -5.56 12.63
N ASN A 38 11.97 -5.46 13.22
CA ASN A 38 13.13 -6.25 12.82
C ASN A 38 12.98 -7.76 13.11
N ARG A 39 12.08 -8.16 14.01
CA ARG A 39 11.75 -9.58 14.28
C ARG A 39 10.80 -10.18 13.25
N LEU A 40 10.10 -9.35 12.47
CA LEU A 40 9.23 -9.83 11.41
C LEU A 40 10.07 -10.45 10.29
N PRO A 41 9.51 -11.42 9.54
CA PRO A 41 10.18 -11.97 8.37
C PRO A 41 10.33 -10.90 7.28
N ASP A 42 11.14 -11.17 6.27
CA ASP A 42 11.27 -10.29 5.09
C ASP A 42 10.25 -10.65 4.00
N GLU A 43 9.70 -11.86 4.06
CA GLU A 43 8.76 -12.42 3.09
C GLU A 43 7.60 -13.13 3.80
N VAL A 44 6.50 -13.35 3.07
CA VAL A 44 5.38 -14.17 3.53
C VAL A 44 5.83 -15.63 3.64
N ARG A 45 5.65 -16.23 4.81
CA ARG A 45 6.04 -17.60 5.08
C ARG A 45 4.87 -18.55 4.82
N ALA A 46 5.15 -19.80 4.56
CA ALA A 46 4.12 -20.85 4.40
C ALA A 46 3.20 -20.95 5.63
N SER A 47 3.73 -20.72 6.85
CA SER A 47 2.95 -20.67 8.09
C SER A 47 1.96 -19.50 8.16
N ASP A 48 2.18 -18.43 7.41
CA ASP A 48 1.33 -17.23 7.41
C ASP A 48 0.11 -17.41 6.49
N LEU A 49 0.14 -18.41 5.59
CA LEU A 49 -0.95 -18.67 4.64
C LEU A 49 -2.22 -19.18 5.34
N GLY A 50 -2.09 -20.11 6.28
CA GLY A 50 -3.19 -20.62 7.09
C GLY A 50 -4.42 -21.03 6.25
N LYS A 51 -5.57 -20.41 6.51
CA LYS A 51 -6.83 -20.61 5.77
C LYS A 51 -7.11 -19.52 4.74
N ARG A 52 -6.09 -18.77 4.31
CA ARG A 52 -6.23 -17.70 3.31
C ARG A 52 -6.56 -18.27 1.94
N GLU A 53 -7.40 -17.58 1.20
CA GLU A 53 -7.63 -17.91 -0.21
C GLU A 53 -6.40 -17.57 -1.05
N ASP A 54 -6.10 -18.39 -2.04
CA ASP A 54 -4.96 -18.19 -2.94
C ASP A 54 -5.40 -17.38 -4.17
N LEU A 55 -4.99 -16.12 -4.23
CA LEU A 55 -5.25 -15.23 -5.36
C LEU A 55 -3.98 -14.89 -6.15
N ARG A 56 -2.91 -15.65 -5.99
CA ARG A 56 -1.62 -15.35 -6.66
C ARG A 56 -1.70 -15.41 -8.17
N GLU A 57 -2.62 -16.19 -8.73
CA GLU A 57 -2.87 -16.25 -10.17
C GLU A 57 -3.85 -15.19 -10.68
N LEU A 58 -4.60 -14.53 -9.79
CA LEU A 58 -5.48 -13.45 -10.19
C LEU A 58 -4.63 -12.23 -10.57
N PRO A 59 -4.83 -11.63 -11.77
CA PRO A 59 -4.01 -10.50 -12.22
C PRO A 59 -4.41 -9.18 -11.56
N LEU A 60 -4.22 -9.13 -10.24
CA LEU A 60 -4.31 -7.93 -9.43
C LEU A 60 -3.15 -6.98 -9.76
N VAL A 61 -3.43 -5.70 -9.79
CA VAL A 61 -2.45 -4.63 -10.01
C VAL A 61 -2.63 -3.53 -8.98
N THR A 62 -1.55 -2.82 -8.66
CA THR A 62 -1.59 -1.58 -7.88
C THR A 62 -1.56 -0.38 -8.82
N ILE A 63 -2.30 0.69 -8.49
CA ILE A 63 -2.36 1.94 -9.28
C ILE A 63 -2.21 3.11 -8.32
N ASP A 64 -1.07 3.81 -8.39
CA ASP A 64 -0.71 4.84 -7.42
C ASP A 64 0.04 6.01 -8.07
N GLY A 65 0.48 6.99 -7.28
CA GLY A 65 1.37 8.05 -7.74
C GLY A 65 2.76 7.53 -8.11
N GLU A 66 3.48 8.26 -8.95
CA GLU A 66 4.81 7.88 -9.46
C GLU A 66 5.84 7.66 -8.35
N THR A 67 5.72 8.38 -7.26
CA THR A 67 6.66 8.36 -6.13
C THR A 67 6.23 7.47 -4.97
N ALA A 68 5.03 6.87 -5.03
CA ALA A 68 4.52 5.98 -3.99
C ALA A 68 5.42 4.75 -3.83
N ARG A 69 5.57 4.28 -2.59
CA ARG A 69 6.30 3.05 -2.22
C ARG A 69 5.49 2.13 -1.32
N ASP A 70 4.44 2.65 -0.75
CA ASP A 70 3.48 2.03 0.15
C ASP A 70 2.18 1.77 -0.64
N PHE A 71 2.11 0.60 -1.28
CA PHE A 71 0.94 0.20 -2.07
C PHE A 71 -0.03 -0.53 -1.16
N ASP A 72 -1.04 0.18 -0.66
CA ASP A 72 -1.98 -0.35 0.32
C ASP A 72 -3.09 -1.18 -0.33
N ASP A 73 -3.43 -0.90 -1.59
CA ASP A 73 -4.50 -1.56 -2.32
C ASP A 73 -4.08 -2.07 -3.70
N ALA A 74 -4.74 -3.15 -4.11
CA ALA A 74 -4.66 -3.70 -5.45
C ALA A 74 -6.04 -4.05 -5.96
N VAL A 75 -6.24 -3.92 -7.27
CA VAL A 75 -7.52 -4.09 -7.91
C VAL A 75 -7.48 -5.08 -9.06
N TYR A 76 -8.61 -5.75 -9.27
CA TYR A 76 -8.89 -6.56 -10.44
C TYR A 76 -10.34 -6.37 -10.83
N CYS A 77 -10.60 -6.18 -12.13
CA CYS A 77 -11.95 -6.11 -12.66
C CYS A 77 -12.07 -7.01 -13.91
N ALA A 78 -13.19 -7.71 -14.02
CA ALA A 78 -13.51 -8.48 -15.22
C ALA A 78 -15.01 -8.43 -15.52
N LYS A 79 -15.37 -8.51 -16.79
CA LYS A 79 -16.76 -8.68 -17.21
C LYS A 79 -17.32 -10.00 -16.68
N GLN A 80 -18.54 -9.94 -16.10
CA GLN A 80 -19.29 -11.10 -15.61
C GLN A 80 -20.75 -10.95 -16.03
N GLY A 81 -21.16 -11.70 -17.06
CA GLY A 81 -22.47 -11.53 -17.65
C GLY A 81 -22.68 -10.12 -18.21
N ARG A 82 -23.72 -9.41 -17.75
CA ARG A 82 -23.97 -7.99 -18.10
C ARG A 82 -23.28 -7.00 -17.16
N GLY A 83 -22.71 -7.46 -16.08
CA GLY A 83 -22.00 -6.65 -15.08
C GLY A 83 -20.51 -6.96 -15.03
N PHE A 84 -19.95 -6.83 -13.82
CA PHE A 84 -18.51 -6.97 -13.57
C PHE A 84 -18.29 -7.71 -12.25
N ARG A 85 -17.21 -8.48 -12.17
CA ARG A 85 -16.59 -8.87 -10.91
C ARG A 85 -15.49 -7.87 -10.61
N LEU A 86 -15.56 -7.23 -9.45
CA LEU A 86 -14.54 -6.31 -8.94
C LEU A 86 -13.93 -6.90 -7.67
N VAL A 87 -12.63 -7.06 -7.66
CA VAL A 87 -11.88 -7.53 -6.49
C VAL A 87 -10.96 -6.41 -6.02
N VAL A 88 -11.10 -6.02 -4.76
CA VAL A 88 -10.23 -5.05 -4.09
C VAL A 88 -9.50 -5.79 -2.98
N ALA A 89 -8.18 -5.77 -3.03
CA ALA A 89 -7.31 -6.36 -2.03
C ALA A 89 -6.59 -5.25 -1.27
N ILE A 90 -6.70 -5.25 0.06
CA ILE A 90 -6.02 -4.29 0.94
C ILE A 90 -4.96 -5.04 1.74
N ALA A 91 -3.78 -4.48 1.89
CA ALA A 91 -2.69 -5.07 2.67
C ALA A 91 -3.17 -5.45 4.08
N ASP A 92 -2.95 -6.70 4.50
CA ASP A 92 -3.36 -7.18 5.82
C ASP A 92 -2.34 -6.79 6.90
N VAL A 93 -2.32 -5.50 7.23
CA VAL A 93 -1.48 -4.95 8.28
C VAL A 93 -1.72 -5.64 9.63
N SER A 94 -2.96 -6.05 9.91
CA SER A 94 -3.36 -6.68 11.18
C SER A 94 -2.71 -8.04 11.41
N HIS A 95 -2.21 -8.68 10.35
CA HIS A 95 -1.42 -9.91 10.48
C HIS A 95 -0.11 -9.65 11.23
N TYR A 96 0.54 -8.51 10.99
CA TYR A 96 1.85 -8.16 11.53
C TYR A 96 1.77 -7.25 12.75
N VAL A 97 0.83 -6.32 12.76
CA VAL A 97 0.61 -5.35 13.85
C VAL A 97 -0.52 -5.86 14.73
N LYS A 98 -0.17 -6.36 15.92
CA LYS A 98 -1.14 -6.91 16.86
C LYS A 98 -1.61 -5.83 17.83
N PRO A 99 -2.87 -5.87 18.27
CA PRO A 99 -3.39 -4.94 19.26
C PRO A 99 -2.49 -4.86 20.50
N ASP A 100 -2.29 -3.67 21.02
CA ASP A 100 -1.49 -3.34 22.20
C ASP A 100 0.02 -3.68 22.10
N ALA A 101 0.48 -4.12 20.92
CA ALA A 101 1.90 -4.35 20.67
C ALA A 101 2.65 -3.03 20.43
N ALA A 102 3.98 -3.07 20.50
CA ALA A 102 4.81 -1.88 20.31
C ALA A 102 4.58 -1.17 18.97
N LEU A 103 4.32 -1.92 17.89
CA LEU A 103 4.00 -1.35 16.59
C LEU A 103 2.62 -0.70 16.55
N ASP A 104 1.64 -1.28 17.23
CA ASP A 104 0.29 -0.74 17.33
C ASP A 104 0.27 0.56 18.13
N THR A 105 0.92 0.56 19.30
CA THR A 105 1.05 1.77 20.12
C THR A 105 1.72 2.90 19.34
N GLU A 106 2.81 2.61 18.67
CA GLU A 106 3.54 3.59 17.85
C GLU A 106 2.69 4.13 16.69
N ALA A 107 1.98 3.24 15.98
CA ALA A 107 1.11 3.62 14.89
C ALA A 107 -0.08 4.46 15.36
N PHE A 108 -0.65 4.14 16.51
CA PHE A 108 -1.74 4.89 17.12
C PHE A 108 -1.31 6.32 17.51
N GLU A 109 -0.12 6.47 18.11
CA GLU A 109 0.44 7.78 18.46
C GLU A 109 0.73 8.64 17.22
N ARG A 110 1.18 8.03 16.11
CA ARG A 110 1.44 8.73 14.84
C ARG A 110 0.15 9.11 14.12
N GLY A 111 -0.87 8.27 14.17
CA GLY A 111 -2.18 8.46 13.56
C GLY A 111 -2.21 8.27 12.04
N ASN A 112 -1.21 8.76 11.31
CA ASN A 112 -1.07 8.63 9.86
C ASN A 112 0.40 8.74 9.42
N SER A 113 0.67 8.53 8.13
CA SER A 113 1.92 8.95 7.49
C SER A 113 1.86 10.42 7.12
N VAL A 114 2.98 11.13 7.22
CA VAL A 114 3.09 12.55 6.83
C VAL A 114 3.99 12.67 5.60
N TYR A 115 3.44 13.24 4.53
CA TYR A 115 4.11 13.35 3.25
C TYR A 115 4.64 14.75 3.02
N PHE A 116 5.96 14.89 2.97
CA PHE A 116 6.66 16.07 2.50
C PHE A 116 7.13 15.88 1.05
N PRO A 117 7.43 16.94 0.29
CA PRO A 117 7.80 16.81 -1.14
C PRO A 117 8.95 15.85 -1.43
N ARG A 118 9.87 15.63 -0.48
CA ARG A 118 11.06 14.79 -0.65
C ARG A 118 11.27 13.78 0.48
N ARG A 119 10.37 13.71 1.44
CA ARG A 119 10.49 12.85 2.61
C ARG A 119 9.11 12.42 3.08
N VAL A 120 8.97 11.16 3.42
CA VAL A 120 7.79 10.63 4.10
C VAL A 120 8.18 10.28 5.53
N ILE A 121 7.33 10.66 6.49
CA ILE A 121 7.39 10.17 7.87
C ILE A 121 6.31 9.10 7.99
N PRO A 122 6.64 7.82 7.85
CA PRO A 122 5.63 6.77 7.76
C PRO A 122 5.01 6.45 9.12
N MET A 123 3.75 6.00 9.12
CA MET A 123 3.04 5.56 10.33
C MET A 123 3.65 4.27 10.91
N LEU A 124 4.17 3.40 10.05
CA LEU A 124 4.84 2.16 10.43
C LEU A 124 6.27 2.14 9.89
N PRO A 125 7.22 1.41 10.54
CA PRO A 125 8.57 1.24 10.01
C PRO A 125 8.58 0.75 8.57
N GLU A 126 9.55 1.21 7.76
CA GLU A 126 9.61 0.93 6.32
C GLU A 126 9.64 -0.57 5.97
N LYS A 127 10.11 -1.42 6.87
CA LYS A 127 10.03 -2.88 6.74
C LYS A 127 8.59 -3.37 6.57
N LEU A 128 7.62 -2.65 7.15
CA LEU A 128 6.20 -2.92 6.96
C LEU A 128 5.64 -2.03 5.84
N SER A 129 5.72 -0.70 5.96
CA SER A 129 5.04 0.22 5.04
C SER A 129 5.49 0.08 3.59
N ASN A 130 6.80 -0.08 3.33
CA ASN A 130 7.34 -0.28 1.98
C ASN A 130 7.61 -1.77 1.66
N GLY A 131 7.53 -2.64 2.67
CA GLY A 131 7.86 -4.07 2.60
C GLY A 131 6.64 -4.97 2.70
N LEU A 132 6.47 -5.61 3.88
CA LEU A 132 5.46 -6.66 4.09
C LEU A 132 4.01 -6.19 3.86
N CYS A 133 3.70 -4.93 4.18
CA CYS A 133 2.38 -4.34 4.00
C CYS A 133 2.25 -3.54 2.70
N SER A 134 3.27 -3.48 1.85
CA SER A 134 3.16 -2.92 0.51
C SER A 134 2.92 -4.01 -0.52
N LEU A 135 1.86 -3.89 -1.32
CA LEU A 135 1.47 -4.87 -2.34
C LEU A 135 2.38 -4.79 -3.58
N ASN A 136 3.69 -4.88 -3.33
CA ASN A 136 4.74 -4.81 -4.35
C ASN A 136 4.54 -5.87 -5.44
N PRO A 137 4.90 -5.57 -6.71
CA PRO A 137 4.74 -6.52 -7.80
C PRO A 137 5.68 -7.74 -7.66
N HIS A 138 5.19 -8.88 -8.13
CA HIS A 138 5.92 -10.14 -8.25
C HIS A 138 6.40 -10.75 -6.93
N VAL A 139 5.83 -10.35 -5.80
CA VAL A 139 6.07 -10.96 -4.49
C VAL A 139 4.75 -11.30 -3.80
N ASP A 140 4.76 -12.35 -2.99
CA ASP A 140 3.57 -12.74 -2.23
C ASP A 140 3.30 -11.73 -1.11
N ARG A 141 2.02 -11.36 -0.96
CA ARG A 141 1.56 -10.45 0.09
C ARG A 141 0.25 -10.95 0.70
N LEU A 142 0.11 -10.76 1.99
CA LEU A 142 -1.12 -11.04 2.70
C LEU A 142 -2.08 -9.87 2.56
N CYS A 143 -3.33 -10.17 2.28
CA CYS A 143 -4.35 -9.15 2.08
C CYS A 143 -5.71 -9.56 2.67
N MET A 144 -6.53 -8.55 2.93
CA MET A 144 -7.97 -8.66 3.12
C MET A 144 -8.65 -8.27 1.82
N VAL A 145 -9.57 -9.08 1.37
CA VAL A 145 -10.22 -8.92 0.07
C VAL A 145 -11.68 -8.57 0.24
N CYS A 146 -12.15 -7.61 -0.56
CA CYS A 146 -13.55 -7.40 -0.87
C CYS A 146 -13.77 -7.84 -2.33
N ASP A 147 -14.52 -8.92 -2.53
CA ASP A 147 -14.86 -9.49 -3.83
C ASP A 147 -16.33 -9.20 -4.13
N MET A 148 -16.61 -8.47 -5.20
CA MET A 148 -17.91 -7.87 -5.48
C MET A 148 -18.45 -8.24 -6.85
N ASP A 149 -19.74 -8.55 -6.93
CA ASP A 149 -20.49 -8.56 -8.17
C ASP A 149 -21.15 -7.20 -8.36
N VAL A 150 -20.81 -6.51 -9.43
CA VAL A 150 -21.28 -5.16 -9.76
C VAL A 150 -22.18 -5.24 -11.01
N SER A 151 -23.34 -4.64 -10.96
CA SER A 151 -24.26 -4.59 -12.10
C SER A 151 -23.73 -3.71 -13.24
N ALA A 152 -24.36 -3.78 -14.42
CA ALA A 152 -24.05 -2.88 -15.55
C ALA A 152 -24.29 -1.40 -15.23
N THR A 153 -25.06 -1.09 -14.20
CA THR A 153 -25.35 0.29 -13.73
C THR A 153 -24.46 0.73 -12.57
N GLY A 154 -23.47 -0.08 -12.17
CA GLY A 154 -22.54 0.23 -11.08
C GLY A 154 -23.05 -0.13 -9.67
N ALA A 155 -24.22 -0.77 -9.53
CA ALA A 155 -24.72 -1.17 -8.23
C ALA A 155 -24.08 -2.49 -7.75
N ILE A 156 -23.62 -2.53 -6.51
CA ILE A 156 -23.11 -3.75 -5.87
C ILE A 156 -24.31 -4.67 -5.61
N GLN A 157 -24.25 -5.88 -6.15
CA GLN A 157 -25.30 -6.91 -6.02
C GLN A 157 -24.96 -7.91 -4.92
N HIS A 158 -23.70 -8.37 -4.89
CA HIS A 158 -23.16 -9.27 -3.89
C HIS A 158 -21.75 -8.83 -3.52
N TYR A 159 -21.34 -9.14 -2.30
CA TYR A 159 -19.95 -8.97 -1.85
C TYR A 159 -19.60 -9.98 -0.77
N ARG A 160 -18.32 -10.27 -0.64
CA ARG A 160 -17.78 -11.06 0.46
C ARG A 160 -16.40 -10.54 0.87
N PHE A 161 -16.11 -10.65 2.16
CA PHE A 161 -14.79 -10.34 2.71
C PHE A 161 -14.10 -11.63 3.13
N TYR A 162 -12.80 -11.72 2.81
CA TYR A 162 -11.99 -12.86 3.22
C TYR A 162 -10.51 -12.52 3.23
N PRO A 163 -9.69 -13.19 4.09
CA PRO A 163 -8.26 -13.09 4.05
C PRO A 163 -7.70 -13.90 2.87
N ALA A 164 -6.70 -13.34 2.19
CA ALA A 164 -6.07 -13.97 1.04
C ALA A 164 -4.55 -13.79 1.02
N VAL A 165 -3.89 -14.54 0.16
CA VAL A 165 -2.54 -14.28 -0.34
C VAL A 165 -2.63 -13.89 -1.80
N MET A 166 -1.95 -12.86 -2.19
CA MET A 166 -1.91 -12.36 -3.57
C MET A 166 -0.49 -12.13 -4.05
N ASN A 167 -0.36 -11.95 -5.37
CA ASN A 167 0.88 -11.57 -6.04
C ASN A 167 0.53 -10.54 -7.10
N SER A 168 0.85 -9.26 -6.87
CA SER A 168 0.55 -8.18 -7.81
C SER A 168 1.31 -8.40 -9.12
N LYS A 169 0.62 -8.28 -10.25
CA LYS A 169 1.23 -8.50 -11.58
C LYS A 169 1.89 -7.24 -12.14
N ALA A 170 1.52 -6.07 -11.64
CA ALA A 170 2.15 -4.82 -12.05
C ALA A 170 1.93 -3.72 -11.01
N ARG A 171 2.91 -2.83 -10.91
CA ARG A 171 2.77 -1.52 -10.32
C ARG A 171 2.51 -0.53 -11.45
N LEU A 172 1.34 0.08 -11.46
CA LEU A 172 0.93 1.08 -12.43
C LEU A 172 0.86 2.46 -11.78
N THR A 173 0.90 3.51 -12.61
CA THR A 173 0.69 4.87 -12.14
C THR A 173 -0.64 5.42 -12.64
N TYR A 174 -1.23 6.37 -11.90
CA TYR A 174 -2.44 7.06 -12.34
C TYR A 174 -2.27 7.69 -13.72
N THR A 175 -1.11 8.32 -13.98
CA THR A 175 -0.79 8.94 -15.26
C THR A 175 -0.76 7.91 -16.39
N GLU A 176 -0.11 6.77 -16.18
CA GLU A 176 0.01 5.70 -17.15
C GLU A 176 -1.34 5.07 -17.51
N VAL A 177 -2.14 4.78 -16.48
CA VAL A 177 -3.49 4.22 -16.65
C VAL A 177 -4.41 5.23 -17.34
N ALA A 178 -4.36 6.51 -16.94
CA ALA A 178 -5.13 7.57 -17.57
C ALA A 178 -4.78 7.72 -19.05
N ALA A 179 -3.48 7.74 -19.39
CA ALA A 179 -3.03 7.79 -20.80
C ALA A 179 -3.60 6.62 -21.63
N ALA A 180 -3.61 5.41 -21.08
CA ALA A 180 -4.11 4.24 -21.78
C ALA A 180 -5.65 4.24 -21.94
N ILE A 181 -6.40 4.64 -20.90
CA ILE A 181 -7.87 4.54 -20.88
C ILE A 181 -8.53 5.78 -21.46
N TYR A 182 -8.17 6.98 -20.99
CA TYR A 182 -8.84 8.23 -21.36
C TYR A 182 -8.23 8.84 -22.61
N ASP A 183 -6.91 8.99 -22.68
CA ASP A 183 -6.22 9.62 -23.80
C ASP A 183 -6.06 8.67 -25.00
N LYS A 184 -6.27 7.37 -24.76
CA LYS A 184 -6.12 6.29 -25.76
C LYS A 184 -4.74 6.28 -26.41
N ASP A 185 -3.73 6.69 -25.65
CA ASP A 185 -2.34 6.69 -26.10
C ASP A 185 -1.92 5.29 -26.55
N LYS A 186 -1.42 5.18 -27.79
CA LYS A 186 -1.10 3.89 -28.41
C LYS A 186 0.02 3.15 -27.67
N ALA A 187 1.08 3.86 -27.28
CA ALA A 187 2.22 3.25 -26.60
C ALA A 187 1.85 2.76 -25.19
N ALA A 188 1.06 3.56 -24.45
CA ALA A 188 0.55 3.15 -23.13
C ALA A 188 -0.36 1.92 -23.26
N ARG A 189 -1.25 1.89 -24.25
CA ARG A 189 -2.15 0.75 -24.50
C ARG A 189 -1.39 -0.53 -24.91
N GLU A 190 -0.36 -0.43 -25.73
CA GLU A 190 0.49 -1.57 -26.11
C GLU A 190 1.24 -2.12 -24.91
N ARG A 191 1.80 -1.24 -24.06
CA ARG A 191 2.51 -1.64 -22.83
C ARG A 191 1.57 -2.32 -21.82
N LEU A 192 0.35 -1.82 -21.66
CA LEU A 192 -0.66 -2.36 -20.74
C LEU A 192 -1.57 -3.41 -21.38
N ALA A 193 -1.36 -3.80 -22.64
CA ALA A 193 -2.24 -4.70 -23.39
C ALA A 193 -2.68 -5.97 -22.62
N PRO A 194 -1.82 -6.67 -21.87
CA PRO A 194 -2.23 -7.85 -21.10
C PRO A 194 -3.20 -7.53 -19.94
N LEU A 195 -3.19 -6.29 -19.44
CA LEU A 195 -3.97 -5.85 -18.28
C LEU A 195 -5.19 -5.02 -18.66
N LEU A 196 -5.17 -4.35 -19.83
CA LEU A 196 -6.23 -3.45 -20.29
C LEU A 196 -7.66 -3.99 -20.21
N PRO A 197 -7.94 -5.28 -20.49
CA PRO A 197 -9.29 -5.82 -20.34
C PRO A 197 -9.80 -5.83 -18.88
N ARG A 198 -8.95 -5.51 -17.91
CA ARG A 198 -9.20 -5.57 -16.47
C ARG A 198 -9.05 -4.20 -15.79
N LEU A 199 -8.58 -3.21 -16.51
CA LEU A 199 -8.53 -1.79 -16.12
C LEU A 199 -9.75 -1.05 -16.70
#